data_8c19d1c27ab567b25cbea875a0b37905
#
_entry.id   8c19d1c27ab567b25cbea875a0b37905
#
_cell.length_a   1.000
_cell.length_b   1.000
_cell.length_c   1.000
_cell.angle_alpha   90.00
_cell.angle_beta   90.00
_cell.angle_gamma   90.00
#
_symmetry.space_group_name_H-M   'P 1'
#
loop_
_entity.id
_entity.type
_entity.pdbx_description
1 polymer ?
#
loop_
_entity_poly.entity_id
_entity_poly.type
_entity_poly.pdbx_seq_one_letter_code
_entity_poly.pdbx_strand_id
1 'polypeptide(L)'
;MVGIIDVHCHILPGVDDGAQTLEESKKMLELEYQEGVRTVFATPHFRRRMFESSMEKIEQQYQKVKEIACGIGDGMDVFLACEYHVNMEIVEDLNSKVRPTVAGSSYVLAEFSGNSDFSFMRERAYDLISNGYRPIFAHVERYRCLGEKIERVEELARLGAYMQVNAGSIIGEDGWKVKRFCKRMMQEDLLHFVGTDGHGMKYRVPHIAQCAQYMEKKMGQAYTKKILIENPSEIIKTQQEGIGENNGTDTE
;
A
#
# COMPACT_ATOMS: atom_id res chain seq x y z
N MET A 1 -16.01 4.05 -10.92
CA MET A 1 -16.17 2.95 -9.92
C MET A 1 -16.22 3.58 -8.55
N VAL A 2 -16.96 3.03 -7.59
CA VAL A 2 -17.04 3.50 -6.20
C VAL A 2 -16.72 2.33 -5.27
N GLY A 3 -16.13 2.62 -4.11
CA GLY A 3 -15.68 1.59 -3.16
C GLY A 3 -14.22 1.17 -3.36
N ILE A 4 -13.45 1.96 -4.10
CA ILE A 4 -12.01 1.75 -4.29
C ILE A 4 -11.31 1.84 -2.94
N ILE A 5 -10.30 1.01 -2.74
CA ILE A 5 -9.39 1.05 -1.58
C ILE A 5 -8.01 1.47 -2.09
N ASP A 6 -7.53 2.63 -1.65
CA ASP A 6 -6.15 3.04 -1.89
C ASP A 6 -5.23 2.37 -0.86
N VAL A 7 -4.36 1.50 -1.32
CA VAL A 7 -3.51 0.69 -0.45
C VAL A 7 -2.18 1.37 -0.08
N HIS A 8 -1.91 2.58 -0.61
CA HIS A 8 -0.63 3.25 -0.42
C HIS A 8 -0.77 4.77 -0.55
N CYS A 9 -0.81 5.49 0.58
CA CYS A 9 -0.92 6.95 0.61
C CYS A 9 -0.24 7.55 1.84
N HIS A 10 0.56 8.62 1.65
CA HIS A 10 1.29 9.32 2.71
C HIS A 10 0.47 10.50 3.22
N ILE A 11 -0.70 10.20 3.76
CA ILE A 11 -1.72 11.17 4.12
C ILE A 11 -1.59 11.73 5.54
N LEU A 12 -0.72 11.14 6.40
CA LEU A 12 -0.55 11.59 7.77
C LEU A 12 0.34 12.84 7.83
N PRO A 13 -0.13 13.97 8.40
CA PRO A 13 0.58 15.23 8.25
C PRO A 13 1.85 15.31 9.10
N GLY A 14 2.96 15.68 8.46
CA GLY A 14 4.23 16.01 9.11
C GLY A 14 4.94 14.83 9.78
N VAL A 15 4.65 13.59 9.38
CA VAL A 15 5.32 12.38 9.91
C VAL A 15 6.43 11.88 8.99
N ASP A 16 6.33 12.18 7.70
CA ASP A 16 7.29 11.87 6.63
C ASP A 16 7.31 12.98 5.56
N ASP A 17 7.64 12.67 4.32
CA ASP A 17 7.62 13.59 3.17
C ASP A 17 6.26 13.67 2.45
N GLY A 18 5.21 13.05 3.00
CA GLY A 18 3.84 13.15 2.55
C GLY A 18 3.17 14.47 2.92
N ALA A 19 1.87 14.43 3.26
CA ALA A 19 1.12 15.59 3.70
C ALA A 19 1.83 16.36 4.82
N GLN A 20 1.86 17.68 4.74
CA GLN A 20 2.54 18.48 5.75
C GLN A 20 1.58 19.09 6.78
N THR A 21 0.30 19.24 6.45
CA THR A 21 -0.72 19.82 7.30
C THR A 21 -2.02 19.03 7.26
N LEU A 22 -2.84 19.15 8.31
CA LEU A 22 -4.18 18.54 8.35
C LEU A 22 -5.08 19.05 7.23
N GLU A 23 -4.92 20.30 6.82
CA GLU A 23 -5.67 20.89 5.70
C GLU A 23 -5.29 20.21 4.37
N GLU A 24 -4.01 19.87 4.19
CA GLU A 24 -3.56 19.12 3.03
C GLU A 24 -4.08 17.68 3.06
N SER A 25 -4.00 16.98 4.19
CA SER A 25 -4.59 15.65 4.39
C SER A 25 -6.08 15.64 4.07
N LYS A 26 -6.82 16.66 4.53
CA LYS A 26 -8.24 16.81 4.22
C LYS A 26 -8.49 16.94 2.72
N LYS A 27 -7.74 17.76 2.01
CA LYS A 27 -7.87 17.93 0.55
C LYS A 27 -7.53 16.65 -0.20
N MET A 28 -6.52 15.90 0.25
CA MET A 28 -6.21 14.59 -0.31
C MET A 28 -7.38 13.62 -0.14
N LEU A 29 -7.96 13.52 1.07
CA LEU A 29 -9.14 12.69 1.32
C LEU A 29 -10.36 13.10 0.51
N GLU A 30 -10.62 14.40 0.39
CA GLU A 30 -11.72 14.94 -0.42
C GLU A 30 -11.57 14.54 -1.89
N LEU A 31 -10.35 14.63 -2.44
CA LEU A 31 -10.04 14.21 -3.79
C LEU A 31 -10.23 12.70 -3.96
N GLU A 32 -9.65 11.90 -3.08
CA GLU A 32 -9.81 10.43 -3.05
C GLU A 32 -11.30 10.05 -3.06
N TYR A 33 -12.09 10.67 -2.19
CA TYR A 33 -13.54 10.42 -2.13
C TYR A 33 -14.25 10.78 -3.43
N GLN A 34 -13.92 11.91 -4.04
CA GLN A 34 -14.47 12.34 -5.34
C GLN A 34 -14.11 11.36 -6.46
N GLU A 35 -12.94 10.75 -6.40
CA GLU A 35 -12.47 9.75 -7.37
C GLU A 35 -13.02 8.34 -7.11
N GLY A 36 -13.82 8.16 -6.06
CA GLY A 36 -14.52 6.91 -5.77
C GLY A 36 -13.85 6.04 -4.72
N VAL A 37 -12.77 6.50 -4.09
CA VAL A 37 -12.16 5.83 -2.95
C VAL A 37 -13.10 5.91 -1.75
N ARG A 38 -13.13 4.83 -0.96
CA ARG A 38 -13.87 4.77 0.31
C ARG A 38 -13.00 4.31 1.47
N THR A 39 -11.82 3.79 1.16
CA THR A 39 -10.86 3.41 2.20
C THR A 39 -9.46 3.78 1.74
N VAL A 40 -8.68 4.36 2.65
CA VAL A 40 -7.27 4.68 2.45
C VAL A 40 -6.43 3.98 3.50
N PHE A 41 -5.38 3.30 3.09
CA PHE A 41 -4.33 2.87 4.00
C PHE A 41 -3.30 4.00 4.13
N ALA A 42 -3.26 4.61 5.30
CA ALA A 42 -2.25 5.61 5.64
C ALA A 42 -0.93 4.88 5.89
N THR A 43 0.02 5.04 4.99
CA THR A 43 1.28 4.29 4.93
C THR A 43 2.50 5.19 5.14
N PRO A 44 2.63 5.89 6.29
CA PRO A 44 3.82 6.69 6.52
C PRO A 44 5.08 5.85 6.38
N HIS A 45 6.12 6.45 5.84
CA HIS A 45 7.43 5.81 5.74
C HIS A 45 8.01 5.42 7.09
N PHE A 46 8.62 4.24 7.13
CA PHE A 46 9.61 3.90 8.13
C PHE A 46 10.93 3.52 7.46
N ARG A 47 11.90 4.40 7.56
CA ARG A 47 13.24 4.18 7.07
C ARG A 47 14.24 4.67 8.12
N ARG A 48 15.01 3.75 8.67
CA ARG A 48 16.00 4.07 9.70
C ARG A 48 16.93 5.19 9.25
N ARG A 49 17.20 6.15 10.14
CA ARG A 49 18.03 7.34 9.93
C ARG A 49 17.46 8.37 8.92
N MET A 50 16.20 8.19 8.44
CA MET A 50 15.58 9.12 7.52
C MET A 50 14.14 9.47 7.94
N PHE A 51 13.28 8.47 8.09
CA PHE A 51 11.89 8.62 8.50
C PHE A 51 11.63 7.78 9.74
N GLU A 52 11.78 8.40 10.92
CA GLU A 52 11.69 7.74 12.24
C GLU A 52 10.77 8.52 13.19
N SER A 53 9.66 9.08 12.66
CA SER A 53 8.66 9.71 13.52
C SER A 53 8.20 8.74 14.62
N SER A 54 8.02 9.24 15.86
CA SER A 54 7.59 8.39 16.97
C SER A 54 6.20 7.81 16.72
N MET A 55 5.93 6.60 17.25
CA MET A 55 4.59 5.99 17.15
C MET A 55 3.51 6.85 17.80
N GLU A 56 3.83 7.53 18.90
CA GLU A 56 2.92 8.48 19.54
C GLU A 56 2.49 9.59 18.57
N LYS A 57 3.45 10.19 17.83
CA LYS A 57 3.15 11.21 16.83
C LYS A 57 2.32 10.65 15.68
N ILE A 58 2.68 9.46 15.18
CA ILE A 58 1.94 8.79 14.09
C ILE A 58 0.50 8.55 14.52
N GLU A 59 0.29 7.98 15.71
CA GLU A 59 -1.03 7.68 16.23
C GLU A 59 -1.87 8.96 16.43
N GLN A 60 -1.29 10.02 16.98
CA GLN A 60 -1.98 11.31 17.13
C GLN A 60 -2.43 11.89 15.78
N GLN A 61 -1.58 11.82 14.75
CA GLN A 61 -1.95 12.31 13.43
C GLN A 61 -2.98 11.39 12.75
N TYR A 62 -2.85 10.08 12.93
CA TYR A 62 -3.81 9.11 12.42
C TYR A 62 -5.22 9.37 12.97
N GLN A 63 -5.38 9.56 14.28
CA GLN A 63 -6.69 9.84 14.87
C GLN A 63 -7.32 11.10 14.29
N LYS A 64 -6.56 12.18 14.11
CA LYS A 64 -7.05 13.42 13.49
C LYS A 64 -7.48 13.22 12.03
N VAL A 65 -6.69 12.47 11.25
CA VAL A 65 -7.02 12.18 9.85
C VAL A 65 -8.25 11.29 9.76
N LYS A 66 -8.40 10.32 10.67
CA LYS A 66 -9.57 9.45 10.76
C LYS A 66 -10.85 10.24 11.11
N GLU A 67 -10.77 11.18 12.03
CA GLU A 67 -11.89 12.10 12.35
C GLU A 67 -12.29 12.93 11.11
N ILE A 68 -11.30 13.44 10.36
CA ILE A 68 -11.58 14.18 9.12
C ILE A 68 -12.27 13.28 8.10
N ALA A 69 -11.80 12.05 7.91
CA ALA A 69 -12.39 11.10 6.98
C ALA A 69 -13.87 10.82 7.27
N CYS A 70 -14.21 10.61 8.54
CA CYS A 70 -15.61 10.46 8.98
C CYS A 70 -16.52 11.66 8.62
N GLY A 71 -15.95 12.84 8.47
CA GLY A 71 -16.69 14.07 8.12
C GLY A 71 -16.80 14.33 6.62
N ILE A 72 -16.08 13.60 5.75
CA ILE A 72 -16.07 13.87 4.30
C ILE A 72 -17.30 13.28 3.59
N GLY A 73 -17.70 12.07 3.99
CA GLY A 73 -18.88 11.44 3.38
C GLY A 73 -19.08 10.01 3.84
N ASP A 74 -20.21 9.42 3.44
CA ASP A 74 -20.58 8.07 3.85
C ASP A 74 -19.56 7.02 3.36
N GLY A 75 -19.06 6.22 4.31
CA GLY A 75 -18.18 5.10 4.04
C GLY A 75 -16.73 5.47 3.76
N MET A 76 -16.29 6.71 4.03
CA MET A 76 -14.87 7.05 3.98
C MET A 76 -14.20 6.63 5.28
N ASP A 77 -13.22 5.73 5.18
CA ASP A 77 -12.44 5.26 6.33
C ASP A 77 -10.93 5.30 6.04
N VAL A 78 -10.15 5.34 7.12
CA VAL A 78 -8.68 5.33 7.04
C VAL A 78 -8.16 4.27 8.01
N PHE A 79 -7.28 3.41 7.54
CA PHE A 79 -6.58 2.43 8.35
C PHE A 79 -5.10 2.77 8.43
N LEU A 80 -4.54 2.60 9.62
CA LEU A 80 -3.10 2.79 9.81
C LEU A 80 -2.32 1.61 9.24
N ALA A 81 -1.24 1.93 8.56
CA ALA A 81 -0.25 1.01 8.02
C ALA A 81 1.14 1.63 8.17
N CYS A 82 2.13 1.04 7.52
CA CYS A 82 3.47 1.59 7.39
C CYS A 82 4.09 1.11 6.09
N GLU A 83 4.74 2.00 5.35
CA GLU A 83 5.65 1.61 4.29
C GLU A 83 7.03 1.36 4.90
N TYR A 84 7.36 0.08 5.08
CA TYR A 84 8.65 -0.35 5.60
C TYR A 84 9.73 -0.31 4.53
N HIS A 85 10.76 0.51 4.70
CA HIS A 85 11.98 0.35 3.91
C HIS A 85 12.75 -0.88 4.38
N VAL A 86 12.79 -1.90 3.54
CA VAL A 86 13.30 -3.24 3.85
C VAL A 86 14.80 -3.21 4.15
N ASN A 87 15.15 -3.81 5.28
CA ASN A 87 16.51 -4.02 5.76
C ASN A 87 16.68 -5.46 6.26
N MET A 88 17.84 -5.80 6.83
CA MET A 88 18.12 -7.14 7.37
C MET A 88 17.32 -7.46 8.64
N GLU A 89 16.86 -6.43 9.35
CA GLU A 89 16.20 -6.53 10.66
C GLU A 89 14.67 -6.41 10.57
N ILE A 90 14.10 -6.38 9.34
CA ILE A 90 12.66 -6.12 9.15
C ILE A 90 11.75 -7.08 9.92
N VAL A 91 12.11 -8.37 9.99
CA VAL A 91 11.32 -9.36 10.72
C VAL A 91 11.37 -9.10 12.23
N GLU A 92 12.54 -8.72 12.75
CA GLU A 92 12.70 -8.35 14.16
C GLU A 92 11.92 -7.08 14.50
N ASP A 93 11.99 -6.06 13.64
CA ASP A 93 11.21 -4.83 13.77
C ASP A 93 9.70 -5.09 13.80
N LEU A 94 9.21 -5.98 12.94
CA LEU A 94 7.80 -6.36 12.88
C LEU A 94 7.37 -7.16 14.12
N ASN A 95 8.17 -8.15 14.53
CA ASN A 95 7.90 -8.95 15.73
C ASN A 95 7.89 -8.08 17.00
N SER A 96 8.77 -7.09 17.06
CA SER A 96 8.86 -6.10 18.15
C SER A 96 7.82 -4.98 18.03
N LYS A 97 6.95 -5.01 17.00
CA LYS A 97 5.91 -4.01 16.74
C LYS A 97 6.45 -2.58 16.67
N VAL A 98 7.64 -2.39 16.10
CA VAL A 98 8.25 -1.06 15.92
C VAL A 98 7.36 -0.15 15.08
N ARG A 99 6.64 -0.72 14.11
CA ARG A 99 5.61 -0.05 13.30
C ARG A 99 4.43 -1.00 13.05
N PRO A 100 3.24 -0.47 12.76
CA PRO A 100 2.08 -1.29 12.45
C PRO A 100 2.25 -2.01 11.10
N THR A 101 1.68 -3.19 11.00
CA THR A 101 1.38 -3.86 9.73
C THR A 101 0.19 -3.19 9.05
N VAL A 102 -0.13 -3.56 7.81
CA VAL A 102 -1.27 -2.96 7.09
C VAL A 102 -2.57 -3.27 7.83
N ALA A 103 -3.22 -2.24 8.36
CA ALA A 103 -4.46 -2.34 9.14
C ALA A 103 -4.40 -3.33 10.30
N GLY A 104 -3.22 -3.59 10.89
CA GLY A 104 -3.05 -4.58 11.96
C GLY A 104 -3.17 -6.05 11.52
N SER A 105 -3.23 -6.33 10.23
CA SER A 105 -3.27 -7.67 9.63
C SER A 105 -1.88 -8.32 9.55
N SER A 106 -1.75 -9.48 8.91
CA SER A 106 -0.43 -10.06 8.58
C SER A 106 0.26 -9.42 7.37
N TYR A 107 -0.40 -8.51 6.65
CA TYR A 107 0.17 -7.86 5.48
C TYR A 107 1.16 -6.75 5.86
N VAL A 108 2.26 -6.67 5.11
CA VAL A 108 3.33 -5.68 5.30
C VAL A 108 3.63 -5.02 3.97
N LEU A 109 3.49 -3.70 3.89
CA LEU A 109 3.91 -2.93 2.72
C LEU A 109 5.42 -2.72 2.80
N ALA A 110 6.15 -3.34 1.88
CA ALA A 110 7.61 -3.46 1.88
C ALA A 110 8.21 -2.68 0.70
N GLU A 111 8.95 -1.61 1.01
CA GLU A 111 9.69 -0.82 0.04
C GLU A 111 11.14 -1.27 -0.03
N PHE A 112 11.69 -1.38 -1.24
CA PHE A 112 13.12 -1.62 -1.48
C PHE A 112 13.77 -0.39 -2.13
N SER A 113 15.10 -0.30 -2.02
CA SER A 113 15.82 0.69 -2.81
C SER A 113 15.71 0.35 -4.30
N GLY A 114 15.58 1.37 -5.16
CA GLY A 114 15.41 1.17 -6.61
C GLY A 114 16.51 0.34 -7.29
N ASN A 115 17.71 0.31 -6.69
CA ASN A 115 18.86 -0.47 -7.14
C ASN A 115 19.10 -1.76 -6.33
N SER A 116 18.13 -2.20 -5.53
CA SER A 116 18.26 -3.46 -4.78
C SER A 116 18.45 -4.64 -5.73
N ASP A 117 19.33 -5.55 -5.34
CA ASP A 117 19.54 -6.78 -6.09
C ASP A 117 18.35 -7.74 -5.93
N PHE A 118 18.04 -8.48 -6.98
CA PHE A 118 16.94 -9.45 -6.96
C PHE A 118 17.12 -10.54 -5.89
N SER A 119 18.36 -11.01 -5.66
CA SER A 119 18.65 -11.98 -4.60
C SER A 119 18.25 -11.48 -3.23
N PHE A 120 18.57 -10.22 -2.91
CA PHE A 120 18.17 -9.59 -1.65
C PHE A 120 16.65 -9.50 -1.52
N MET A 121 15.95 -9.06 -2.57
CA MET A 121 14.48 -8.99 -2.56
C MET A 121 13.85 -10.37 -2.31
N ARG A 122 14.37 -11.40 -2.97
CA ARG A 122 13.89 -12.78 -2.82
C ARG A 122 14.14 -13.34 -1.40
N GLU A 123 15.32 -13.11 -0.86
CA GLU A 123 15.66 -13.53 0.51
C GLU A 123 14.73 -12.85 1.54
N ARG A 124 14.53 -11.54 1.43
CA ARG A 124 13.62 -10.81 2.34
C ARG A 124 12.17 -11.24 2.17
N ALA A 125 11.71 -11.54 0.95
CA ALA A 125 10.40 -12.14 0.73
C ALA A 125 10.26 -13.48 1.49
N TYR A 126 11.25 -14.35 1.34
CA TYR A 126 11.27 -15.66 2.02
C TYR A 126 11.24 -15.51 3.55
N ASP A 127 12.05 -14.59 4.09
CA ASP A 127 12.10 -14.36 5.53
C ASP A 127 10.76 -13.85 6.09
N LEU A 128 10.15 -12.87 5.42
CA LEU A 128 8.84 -12.36 5.82
C LEU A 128 7.78 -13.46 5.80
N ILE A 129 7.70 -14.22 4.70
CA ILE A 129 6.71 -15.27 4.52
C ILE A 129 6.91 -16.42 5.52
N SER A 130 8.16 -16.83 5.76
CA SER A 130 8.50 -17.88 6.73
C SER A 130 8.18 -17.50 8.18
N ASN A 131 8.08 -16.20 8.46
CA ASN A 131 7.66 -15.67 9.75
C ASN A 131 6.17 -15.29 9.82
N GLY A 132 5.36 -15.75 8.86
CA GLY A 132 3.90 -15.59 8.87
C GLY A 132 3.40 -14.27 8.32
N TYR A 133 4.27 -13.40 7.79
CA TYR A 133 3.87 -12.16 7.15
C TYR A 133 3.53 -12.36 5.66
N ARG A 134 2.69 -11.47 5.15
CA ARG A 134 2.28 -11.41 3.74
C ARG A 134 2.85 -10.13 3.11
N PRO A 135 4.05 -10.16 2.53
CA PRO A 135 4.68 -8.97 2.00
C PRO A 135 3.96 -8.47 0.74
N ILE A 136 3.60 -7.18 0.75
CA ILE A 136 3.18 -6.42 -0.42
C ILE A 136 4.39 -5.59 -0.84
N PHE A 137 4.98 -5.88 -1.99
CA PHE A 137 6.08 -5.09 -2.52
C PHE A 137 5.52 -3.81 -3.12
N ALA A 138 5.89 -2.68 -2.52
CA ALA A 138 5.46 -1.35 -2.92
C ALA A 138 6.04 -0.98 -4.30
N HIS A 139 5.24 -0.34 -5.13
CA HIS A 139 5.62 0.25 -6.44
C HIS A 139 6.70 -0.53 -7.21
N VAL A 140 6.43 -1.84 -7.47
CA VAL A 140 7.40 -2.79 -8.06
C VAL A 140 7.93 -2.36 -9.42
N GLU A 141 7.22 -1.51 -10.12
CA GLU A 141 7.61 -0.92 -11.40
C GLU A 141 8.82 0.02 -11.31
N ARG A 142 9.17 0.46 -10.09
CA ARG A 142 10.34 1.31 -9.83
C ARG A 142 11.63 0.52 -9.62
N TYR A 143 11.55 -0.79 -9.43
CA TYR A 143 12.73 -1.61 -9.20
C TYR A 143 13.35 -2.08 -10.51
N ARG A 144 14.56 -1.59 -10.78
CA ARG A 144 15.27 -1.88 -12.02
C ARG A 144 15.38 -3.39 -12.29
N CYS A 145 15.73 -4.16 -11.27
CA CYS A 145 15.91 -5.61 -11.40
C CYS A 145 14.62 -6.34 -11.81
N LEU A 146 13.42 -5.83 -11.46
CA LEU A 146 12.13 -6.39 -11.85
C LEU A 146 11.69 -5.89 -13.23
N GLY A 147 11.90 -4.59 -13.52
CA GLY A 147 11.58 -4.00 -14.82
C GLY A 147 12.33 -4.60 -15.99
N GLU A 148 13.51 -5.17 -15.76
CA GLU A 148 14.32 -5.85 -16.78
C GLU A 148 13.84 -7.28 -17.07
N LYS A 149 13.22 -7.97 -16.10
CA LYS A 149 12.85 -9.39 -16.20
C LYS A 149 11.56 -9.67 -15.43
N ILE A 150 10.45 -9.79 -16.16
CA ILE A 150 9.13 -10.07 -15.54
C ILE A 150 9.10 -11.43 -14.84
N GLU A 151 9.90 -12.38 -15.29
CA GLU A 151 10.03 -13.72 -14.70
C GLU A 151 10.46 -13.66 -13.22
N ARG A 152 11.14 -12.57 -12.82
CA ARG A 152 11.47 -12.29 -11.42
C ARG A 152 10.24 -11.90 -10.60
N VAL A 153 9.31 -11.17 -11.20
CA VAL A 153 8.03 -10.85 -10.56
C VAL A 153 7.21 -12.12 -10.35
N GLU A 154 7.16 -12.99 -11.35
CA GLU A 154 6.51 -14.30 -11.24
C GLU A 154 7.13 -15.17 -10.12
N GLU A 155 8.46 -15.17 -10.00
CA GLU A 155 9.17 -15.92 -8.95
C GLU A 155 8.75 -15.41 -7.56
N LEU A 156 8.75 -14.09 -7.35
CA LEU A 156 8.32 -13.47 -6.08
C LEU A 156 6.85 -13.75 -5.77
N ALA A 157 5.97 -13.68 -6.78
CA ALA A 157 4.55 -14.00 -6.61
C ALA A 157 4.34 -15.49 -6.26
N ARG A 158 5.08 -16.39 -6.88
CA ARG A 158 5.05 -17.83 -6.55
C ARG A 158 5.58 -18.14 -5.14
N LEU A 159 6.48 -17.32 -4.60
CA LEU A 159 6.90 -17.41 -3.21
C LEU A 159 5.81 -16.98 -2.23
N GLY A 160 4.82 -16.21 -2.67
CA GLY A 160 3.73 -15.69 -1.85
C GLY A 160 3.80 -14.18 -1.59
N ALA A 161 4.69 -13.45 -2.27
CA ALA A 161 4.71 -11.99 -2.22
C ALA A 161 3.63 -11.39 -3.13
N TYR A 162 3.04 -10.28 -2.70
CA TYR A 162 2.06 -9.53 -3.47
C TYR A 162 2.73 -8.31 -4.11
N MET A 163 2.26 -7.93 -5.31
CA MET A 163 2.81 -6.83 -6.08
C MET A 163 1.86 -5.65 -6.10
N GLN A 164 2.32 -4.51 -5.63
CA GLN A 164 1.61 -3.23 -5.75
C GLN A 164 2.30 -2.35 -6.79
N VAL A 165 1.50 -1.67 -7.62
CA VAL A 165 1.93 -0.71 -8.64
C VAL A 165 1.22 0.62 -8.39
N ASN A 166 1.88 1.73 -8.68
CA ASN A 166 1.27 3.04 -8.55
C ASN A 166 0.26 3.34 -9.67
N ALA A 167 -0.84 3.98 -9.31
CA ALA A 167 -1.91 4.34 -10.25
C ALA A 167 -1.40 5.20 -11.43
N GLY A 168 -0.56 6.20 -11.15
CA GLY A 168 0.06 7.05 -12.16
C GLY A 168 0.96 6.28 -13.13
N SER A 169 1.69 5.27 -12.65
CA SER A 169 2.53 4.40 -13.48
C SER A 169 1.72 3.63 -14.52
N ILE A 170 0.55 3.12 -14.15
CA ILE A 170 -0.36 2.38 -15.05
C ILE A 170 -0.83 3.27 -16.20
N ILE A 171 -1.13 4.53 -15.95
CA ILE A 171 -1.58 5.47 -16.99
C ILE A 171 -0.41 6.13 -17.73
N GLY A 172 0.82 6.01 -17.23
CA GLY A 172 2.05 6.38 -17.94
C GLY A 172 2.71 7.67 -17.48
N GLU A 173 2.41 8.15 -16.30
CA GLU A 173 3.05 9.33 -15.70
C GLU A 173 4.57 9.14 -15.54
N ASP A 174 5.02 7.91 -15.22
CA ASP A 174 6.43 7.54 -15.11
C ASP A 174 7.06 7.12 -16.46
N GLY A 175 6.36 7.38 -17.57
CA GLY A 175 6.84 7.17 -18.92
C GLY A 175 6.45 5.81 -19.53
N TRP A 176 6.71 5.69 -20.85
CA TRP A 176 6.17 4.58 -21.66
C TRP A 176 6.74 3.20 -21.28
N LYS A 177 7.99 3.13 -20.81
CA LYS A 177 8.62 1.85 -20.41
C LYS A 177 7.92 1.27 -19.17
N VAL A 178 7.69 2.13 -18.17
CA VAL A 178 6.98 1.77 -16.94
C VAL A 178 5.55 1.36 -17.26
N LYS A 179 4.83 2.16 -18.04
CA LYS A 179 3.48 1.82 -18.51
C LYS A 179 3.41 0.47 -19.22
N ARG A 180 4.40 0.16 -20.06
CA ARG A 180 4.46 -1.13 -20.76
C ARG A 180 4.68 -2.28 -19.78
N PHE A 181 5.53 -2.10 -18.78
CA PHE A 181 5.76 -3.08 -17.71
C PHE A 181 4.47 -3.32 -16.91
N CYS A 182 3.80 -2.26 -16.43
CA CYS A 182 2.53 -2.36 -15.71
C CYS A 182 1.46 -3.08 -16.55
N LYS A 183 1.38 -2.75 -17.85
CA LYS A 183 0.46 -3.45 -18.76
C LYS A 183 0.76 -4.95 -18.84
N ARG A 184 2.04 -5.34 -18.90
CA ARG A 184 2.45 -6.73 -18.92
C ARG A 184 2.08 -7.43 -17.61
N MET A 185 2.32 -6.80 -16.46
CA MET A 185 1.91 -7.33 -15.16
C MET A 185 0.39 -7.60 -15.08
N MET A 186 -0.43 -6.68 -15.60
CA MET A 186 -1.88 -6.89 -15.68
C MET A 186 -2.25 -8.09 -16.56
N GLN A 187 -1.62 -8.21 -17.75
CA GLN A 187 -1.90 -9.28 -18.70
C GLN A 187 -1.49 -10.67 -18.22
N GLU A 188 -0.45 -10.75 -17.39
CA GLU A 188 0.09 -11.99 -16.82
C GLU A 188 -0.48 -12.28 -15.40
N ASP A 189 -1.51 -11.52 -14.94
CA ASP A 189 -2.16 -11.63 -13.62
C ASP A 189 -1.17 -11.54 -12.44
N LEU A 190 -0.12 -10.73 -12.60
CA LEU A 190 0.92 -10.50 -11.60
C LEU A 190 0.67 -9.25 -10.75
N LEU A 191 -0.32 -8.44 -11.08
CA LEU A 191 -0.72 -7.26 -10.33
C LEU A 191 -1.74 -7.66 -9.27
N HIS A 192 -1.45 -7.35 -8.00
CA HIS A 192 -2.32 -7.67 -6.87
C HIS A 192 -3.03 -6.45 -6.30
N PHE A 193 -2.34 -5.31 -6.24
CA PHE A 193 -2.82 -4.08 -5.63
C PHE A 193 -2.41 -2.86 -6.43
N VAL A 194 -3.19 -1.80 -6.32
CA VAL A 194 -2.86 -0.46 -6.83
C VAL A 194 -3.00 0.53 -5.70
N GLY A 195 -1.99 1.40 -5.53
CA GLY A 195 -2.04 2.53 -4.62
C GLY A 195 -1.74 3.83 -5.37
N THR A 196 -2.10 4.96 -4.80
CA THR A 196 -1.76 6.26 -5.38
C THR A 196 -0.32 6.64 -5.11
N ASP A 197 0.21 6.22 -3.96
CA ASP A 197 1.47 6.70 -3.41
C ASP A 197 1.44 8.24 -3.28
N GLY A 198 0.25 8.75 -2.92
CA GLY A 198 -0.05 10.18 -2.81
C GLY A 198 0.73 10.84 -1.67
N HIS A 199 1.40 11.97 -1.97
CA HIS A 199 2.21 12.69 -0.99
C HIS A 199 1.74 14.10 -0.70
N GLY A 200 0.76 14.64 -1.44
CA GLY A 200 0.24 15.98 -1.25
C GLY A 200 -0.62 16.46 -2.42
N MET A 201 -0.94 17.76 -2.41
CA MET A 201 -1.79 18.37 -3.44
C MET A 201 -1.01 19.09 -4.56
N LYS A 202 0.33 19.07 -4.50
CA LYS A 202 1.20 19.69 -5.51
C LYS A 202 2.07 18.67 -6.25
N TYR A 203 2.62 17.72 -5.52
CA TYR A 203 3.48 16.66 -6.03
C TYR A 203 2.90 15.33 -5.62
N ARG A 204 2.87 14.34 -6.54
CA ARG A 204 2.33 13.01 -6.29
C ARG A 204 0.92 13.09 -5.71
N VAL A 205 0.04 13.82 -6.43
CA VAL A 205 -1.36 13.97 -6.07
C VAL A 205 -2.07 12.61 -6.13
N PRO A 206 -2.93 12.25 -5.15
CA PRO A 206 -3.54 10.92 -5.10
C PRO A 206 -4.67 10.79 -6.13
N HIS A 207 -4.34 10.55 -7.40
CA HIS A 207 -5.29 10.30 -8.48
C HIS A 207 -5.40 8.81 -8.81
N ILE A 208 -6.62 8.26 -8.77
CA ILE A 208 -6.87 6.84 -9.06
C ILE A 208 -7.98 6.61 -10.10
N ALA A 209 -8.89 7.57 -10.30
CA ALA A 209 -10.04 7.39 -11.20
C ALA A 209 -9.64 7.12 -12.65
N GLN A 210 -8.63 7.83 -13.16
CA GLN A 210 -8.12 7.60 -14.52
C GLN A 210 -7.48 6.22 -14.67
N CYS A 211 -6.78 5.76 -13.62
CA CYS A 211 -6.23 4.41 -13.57
C CYS A 211 -7.34 3.36 -13.64
N ALA A 212 -8.38 3.50 -12.80
CA ALA A 212 -9.52 2.60 -12.80
C ALA A 212 -10.19 2.52 -14.18
N GLN A 213 -10.45 3.67 -14.82
CA GLN A 213 -11.02 3.72 -16.18
C GLN A 213 -10.11 3.06 -17.24
N TYR A 214 -8.79 3.27 -17.13
CA TYR A 214 -7.83 2.63 -18.01
C TYR A 214 -7.84 1.10 -17.84
N MET A 215 -7.84 0.63 -16.60
CA MET A 215 -7.90 -0.80 -16.27
C MET A 215 -9.21 -1.43 -16.77
N GLU A 216 -10.36 -0.80 -16.54
CA GLU A 216 -11.65 -1.27 -17.06
C GLU A 216 -11.63 -1.40 -18.59
N LYS A 217 -11.10 -0.41 -19.28
CA LYS A 217 -10.97 -0.43 -20.74
C LYS A 217 -10.06 -1.53 -21.26
N LYS A 218 -9.01 -1.91 -20.52
CA LYS A 218 -7.97 -2.85 -20.98
C LYS A 218 -8.19 -4.28 -20.51
N MET A 219 -8.71 -4.46 -19.31
CA MET A 219 -8.81 -5.75 -18.62
C MET A 219 -10.27 -6.13 -18.27
N GLY A 220 -11.20 -5.17 -18.37
CA GLY A 220 -12.59 -5.36 -18.00
C GLY A 220 -12.89 -5.04 -16.53
N GLN A 221 -14.19 -4.87 -16.24
CA GLN A 221 -14.68 -4.43 -14.94
C GLN A 221 -14.37 -5.44 -13.82
N ALA A 222 -14.52 -6.74 -14.09
CA ALA A 222 -14.26 -7.79 -13.08
C ALA A 222 -12.82 -7.78 -12.59
N TYR A 223 -11.85 -7.68 -13.52
CA TYR A 223 -10.43 -7.58 -13.17
C TYR A 223 -10.16 -6.31 -12.35
N THR A 224 -10.67 -5.17 -12.79
CA THR A 224 -10.47 -3.89 -12.10
C THR A 224 -11.04 -3.93 -10.69
N LYS A 225 -12.24 -4.49 -10.52
CA LYS A 225 -12.87 -4.68 -9.21
C LYS A 225 -12.02 -5.61 -8.30
N LYS A 226 -11.50 -6.72 -8.85
CA LYS A 226 -10.60 -7.63 -8.13
C LYS A 226 -9.42 -6.85 -7.53
N ILE A 227 -8.74 -6.02 -8.34
CA ILE A 227 -7.51 -5.34 -7.94
C ILE A 227 -7.77 -4.14 -7.01
N LEU A 228 -8.79 -3.34 -7.28
CA LEU A 228 -9.02 -2.08 -6.56
C LEU A 228 -9.96 -2.20 -5.36
N ILE A 229 -10.69 -3.31 -5.24
CA ILE A 229 -11.70 -3.48 -4.20
C ILE A 229 -11.56 -4.83 -3.50
N GLU A 230 -11.62 -5.96 -4.24
CA GLU A 230 -11.75 -7.27 -3.62
C GLU A 230 -10.46 -7.70 -2.92
N ASN A 231 -9.32 -7.66 -3.61
CA ASN A 231 -8.03 -8.00 -3.01
C ASN A 231 -7.71 -7.13 -1.77
N PRO A 232 -7.80 -5.78 -1.82
CA PRO A 232 -7.52 -4.99 -0.62
C PRO A 232 -8.56 -5.17 0.49
N SER A 233 -9.81 -5.53 0.18
CA SER A 233 -10.82 -5.85 1.20
C SER A 233 -10.45 -7.09 2.01
N GLU A 234 -9.73 -8.06 1.45
CA GLU A 234 -9.26 -9.24 2.18
C GLU A 234 -8.27 -8.85 3.30
N ILE A 235 -7.49 -7.80 3.12
CA ILE A 235 -6.58 -7.28 4.17
C ILE A 235 -7.38 -6.85 5.40
N ILE A 236 -8.49 -6.14 5.18
CA ILE A 236 -9.36 -5.64 6.25
C ILE A 236 -10.08 -6.79 6.97
N LYS A 237 -10.51 -7.81 6.23
CA LYS A 237 -11.17 -9.00 6.82
C LYS A 237 -10.24 -9.78 7.74
N THR A 238 -8.98 -9.97 7.34
CA THR A 238 -7.99 -10.69 8.16
C THR A 238 -7.65 -9.99 9.47
N GLN A 239 -7.84 -8.66 9.56
CA GLN A 239 -7.77 -7.93 10.83
C GLN A 239 -8.87 -8.38 11.81
N GLN A 240 -10.09 -8.53 11.32
CA GLN A 240 -11.26 -8.87 12.16
C GLN A 240 -11.17 -10.29 12.74
N GLU A 241 -10.63 -11.23 11.98
CA GLU A 241 -10.42 -12.62 12.42
C GLU A 241 -9.37 -12.70 13.54
N GLY A 242 -8.26 -11.96 13.46
CA GLY A 242 -7.21 -11.93 14.49
C GLY A 242 -7.65 -11.27 15.81
N ILE A 243 -8.64 -10.38 15.79
CA ILE A 243 -9.24 -9.78 17.01
C ILE A 243 -10.22 -10.74 17.68
N GLY A 244 -10.90 -11.59 16.91
CA GLY A 244 -11.86 -12.57 17.42
C GLY A 244 -11.22 -13.71 18.23
N GLU A 245 -10.01 -14.14 17.87
CA GLU A 245 -9.30 -15.21 18.58
C GLU A 245 -8.71 -14.79 19.94
N ASN A 246 -8.41 -13.49 20.15
CA ASN A 246 -7.87 -13.00 21.42
C ASN A 246 -8.94 -12.71 22.51
N ASN A 247 -10.23 -12.75 22.20
CA ASN A 247 -11.30 -12.51 23.17
C ASN A 247 -11.91 -13.81 23.75
N GLY A 248 -11.31 -14.96 23.46
CA GLY A 248 -11.85 -16.29 23.81
C GLY A 248 -11.17 -17.02 24.97
N THR A 249 -10.17 -16.45 25.66
CA THR A 249 -9.48 -17.14 26.75
C THR A 249 -9.29 -16.25 27.99
N ASP A 250 -10.39 -15.83 28.61
CA ASP A 250 -10.42 -15.42 30.02
C ASP A 250 -11.79 -15.70 30.60
N THR A 251 -12.09 -16.99 30.83
CA THR A 251 -13.07 -17.47 31.79
C THR A 251 -12.70 -18.89 32.20
N GLU A 252 -11.85 -18.97 33.24
CA GLU A 252 -12.01 -19.94 34.33
C GLU A 252 -11.09 -19.52 35.49
#